data_fb71f6d26e79f157a66d1b9b30b9a064
#
_entry.id   fb71f6d26e79f157a66d1b9b30b9a064
#
_cell.length_a   1.000
_cell.length_b   1.000
_cell.length_c   1.000
_cell.angle_alpha   90.00
_cell.angle_beta   90.00
_cell.angle_gamma   90.00
#
_symmetry.space_group_name_H-M   'P 1'
#
loop_
_entity.id
_entity.type
_entity.pdbx_description
1 polymer ?
#
loop_
_entity_poly.entity_id
_entity_poly.type
_entity_poly.pdbx_seq_one_letter_code
_entity_poly.pdbx_strand_id
1 'polypeptide(L)'
;MGVISVAHGRARVNEDECVECSNCFRTLRNERRNPTLVRALRWALQRLSLAYDPPPDVCPTGALMPPQLAWPRSLRAVFSDPTIKHPSTGVGGRGTEEIKSNDVSGRLRAGDIGLVVELGRPGLGTRFRDLQTVAQALAAAGVRFEANNPVTHLMSDPASGTLRADVLDEKVMSAIIECRTDRAHLPEVLAALRRVAASISTVISAGVSARCGPNGEVPYVEAVEGAGFALSLNAKTNLGLGRPLFVEGAGAGEVPA
;
A
#
# COMPACT_ATOMS: atom_id res chain seq x y z
N MET A 1 -8.51 -14.55 -7.05
CA MET A 1 -9.11 -13.29 -7.55
C MET A 1 -10.11 -13.47 -8.70
N GLY A 2 -10.12 -14.57 -9.45
CA GLY A 2 -11.11 -14.80 -10.52
C GLY A 2 -11.13 -13.76 -11.65
N VAL A 3 -10.03 -12.98 -11.79
CA VAL A 3 -9.95 -11.87 -12.75
C VAL A 3 -9.96 -12.35 -14.20
N ILE A 4 -9.40 -13.53 -14.44
CA ILE A 4 -9.42 -14.17 -15.76
C ILE A 4 -10.40 -15.34 -15.69
N SER A 5 -11.38 -15.35 -16.56
CA SER A 5 -12.42 -16.37 -16.66
C SER A 5 -12.58 -16.84 -18.11
N VAL A 6 -13.32 -17.92 -18.31
CA VAL A 6 -13.69 -18.40 -19.66
C VAL A 6 -15.16 -18.08 -19.87
N ALA A 7 -15.44 -17.27 -20.90
CA ALA A 7 -16.79 -16.99 -21.35
C ALA A 7 -16.91 -17.31 -22.85
N HIS A 8 -17.92 -18.10 -23.24
CA HIS A 8 -18.14 -18.55 -24.61
C HIS A 8 -16.91 -19.24 -25.24
N GLY A 9 -16.21 -20.07 -24.47
CA GLY A 9 -15.02 -20.79 -24.91
C GLY A 9 -13.75 -19.94 -25.09
N ARG A 10 -13.77 -18.67 -24.65
CA ARG A 10 -12.63 -17.76 -24.75
C ARG A 10 -12.27 -17.18 -23.39
N ALA A 11 -10.96 -17.02 -23.14
CA ALA A 11 -10.48 -16.30 -21.97
C ALA A 11 -10.93 -14.84 -22.03
N ARG A 12 -11.38 -14.30 -20.91
CA ARG A 12 -11.75 -12.88 -20.76
C ARG A 12 -11.28 -12.36 -19.42
N VAL A 13 -10.86 -11.10 -19.41
CA VAL A 13 -10.54 -10.37 -18.17
C VAL A 13 -11.83 -9.73 -17.66
N ASN A 14 -12.11 -9.94 -16.38
CA ASN A 14 -13.09 -9.13 -15.67
C ASN A 14 -12.46 -7.79 -15.33
N GLU A 15 -12.84 -6.75 -16.03
CA GLU A 15 -12.26 -5.42 -15.90
C GLU A 15 -12.53 -4.81 -14.51
N ASP A 16 -13.67 -5.10 -13.89
CA ASP A 16 -14.00 -4.59 -12.56
C ASP A 16 -13.09 -5.17 -11.49
N GLU A 17 -12.69 -6.43 -11.65
CA GLU A 17 -11.81 -7.14 -10.73
C GLU A 17 -10.31 -6.97 -11.07
N CYS A 18 -9.99 -6.42 -12.25
CA CYS A 18 -8.62 -6.20 -12.69
C CYS A 18 -7.99 -5.05 -11.92
N VAL A 19 -6.88 -5.33 -11.22
CA VAL A 19 -6.10 -4.33 -10.47
C VAL A 19 -5.02 -3.65 -11.31
N GLU A 20 -4.93 -3.94 -12.58
CA GLU A 20 -4.00 -3.34 -13.55
C GLU A 20 -2.52 -3.43 -13.14
N CYS A 21 -2.13 -4.53 -12.52
CA CYS A 21 -0.75 -4.78 -12.09
C CYS A 21 0.24 -5.02 -13.24
N SER A 22 -0.21 -5.02 -14.47
CA SER A 22 0.57 -5.26 -15.69
C SER A 22 1.29 -6.61 -15.77
N ASN A 23 1.04 -7.54 -14.85
CA ASN A 23 1.74 -8.84 -14.82
C ASN A 23 1.47 -9.67 -16.09
N CYS A 24 0.26 -9.66 -16.62
CA CYS A 24 -0.09 -10.32 -17.87
C CYS A 24 0.68 -9.74 -19.07
N PHE A 25 1.08 -8.48 -19.01
CA PHE A 25 1.91 -7.83 -20.00
C PHE A 25 3.38 -8.07 -19.80
N ARG A 26 3.83 -8.13 -18.55
CA ARG A 26 5.24 -8.25 -18.22
C ARG A 26 5.77 -9.65 -18.32
N THR A 27 4.91 -10.65 -18.25
CA THR A 27 5.35 -12.05 -18.30
C THR A 27 6.13 -12.38 -19.55
N LEU A 28 5.94 -11.61 -20.61
CA LEU A 28 6.53 -11.83 -21.92
C LEU A 28 7.88 -11.20 -22.17
N ARG A 29 8.51 -10.74 -21.21
CA ARG A 29 9.37 -9.69 -21.23
C ARG A 29 10.75 -9.84 -21.24
N ASN A 30 11.21 -9.51 -22.27
CA ASN A 30 12.52 -8.98 -22.60
C ASN A 30 12.73 -7.52 -22.12
N GLU A 31 11.75 -6.89 -21.54
CA GLU A 31 11.89 -5.54 -20.94
C GLU A 31 13.00 -5.44 -19.91
N ARG A 32 13.31 -6.55 -19.24
CA ARG A 32 14.45 -6.62 -18.32
C ARG A 32 15.81 -6.52 -19.02
N ARG A 33 15.89 -6.90 -20.31
CA ARG A 33 17.16 -6.89 -21.05
C ARG A 33 17.46 -5.53 -21.68
N ASN A 34 16.46 -4.83 -22.18
CA ASN A 34 16.66 -3.49 -22.76
C ASN A 34 15.34 -2.69 -22.81
N PRO A 35 14.92 -2.06 -21.68
CA PRO A 35 13.62 -1.41 -21.57
C PRO A 35 13.47 -0.23 -22.54
N THR A 36 14.55 0.45 -22.88
CA THR A 36 14.52 1.62 -23.76
C THR A 36 14.26 1.20 -25.20
N LEU A 37 14.91 0.13 -25.64
CA LEU A 37 14.74 -0.38 -27.02
C LEU A 37 13.32 -0.95 -27.24
N VAL A 38 12.81 -1.68 -26.26
CA VAL A 38 11.46 -2.25 -26.31
C VAL A 38 10.41 -1.15 -26.33
N ARG A 39 10.59 -0.08 -25.55
CA ARG A 39 9.70 1.08 -25.55
C ARG A 39 9.73 1.83 -26.89
N ALA A 40 10.91 2.05 -27.44
CA ALA A 40 11.08 2.72 -28.73
C ALA A 40 10.44 1.90 -29.86
N LEU A 41 10.66 0.59 -29.88
CA LEU A 41 10.06 -0.33 -30.84
C LEU A 41 8.53 -0.33 -30.74
N ARG A 42 8.00 -0.43 -29.52
CA ARG A 42 6.56 -0.39 -29.27
C ARG A 42 5.94 0.93 -29.75
N TRP A 43 6.59 2.05 -29.46
CA TRP A 43 6.14 3.36 -29.90
C TRP A 43 6.14 3.47 -31.45
N ALA A 44 7.20 2.99 -32.10
CA ALA A 44 7.31 3.02 -33.56
C ALA A 44 6.24 2.14 -34.21
N LEU A 45 5.99 0.94 -33.71
CA LEU A 45 4.98 0.01 -34.21
C LEU A 45 3.56 0.55 -34.01
N GLN A 46 3.29 1.20 -32.89
CA GLN A 46 2.00 1.86 -32.64
C GLN A 46 1.76 3.01 -33.65
N ARG A 47 2.80 3.79 -33.96
CA ARG A 47 2.68 4.86 -34.96
C ARG A 47 2.45 4.38 -36.40
N LEU A 48 2.93 3.19 -36.71
CA LEU A 48 2.71 2.55 -38.01
C LEU A 48 1.38 1.79 -38.07
N SER A 49 0.54 1.89 -37.06
CA SER A 49 -0.70 1.10 -36.90
C SER A 49 -0.48 -0.40 -37.07
N LEU A 50 0.75 -0.86 -36.87
CA LEU A 50 1.07 -2.27 -36.74
C LEU A 50 0.74 -2.67 -35.34
N ALA A 51 -0.26 -3.50 -35.16
CA ALA A 51 -0.67 -4.04 -33.88
C ALA A 51 0.40 -4.98 -33.34
N TYR A 52 1.47 -4.42 -32.81
CA TYR A 52 2.33 -5.13 -31.87
C TYR A 52 1.70 -4.97 -30.50
N ASP A 53 0.86 -5.89 -30.19
CA ASP A 53 0.32 -6.02 -28.86
C ASP A 53 1.12 -7.11 -28.15
N PRO A 54 1.99 -6.78 -27.17
CA PRO A 54 2.81 -7.79 -26.50
C PRO A 54 2.02 -8.92 -25.84
N PRO A 55 0.78 -8.73 -25.43
CA PRO A 55 -0.02 -9.83 -24.94
C PRO A 55 -0.48 -10.85 -25.96
N PRO A 56 -0.57 -10.56 -27.26
CA PRO A 56 -0.94 -11.59 -28.23
C PRO A 56 -0.08 -12.84 -28.13
N ASP A 57 1.18 -12.68 -27.74
CA ASP A 57 2.09 -13.81 -27.55
C ASP A 57 1.68 -14.73 -26.38
N VAL A 58 0.89 -14.22 -25.42
CA VAL A 58 0.37 -14.99 -24.29
C VAL A 58 -1.11 -15.28 -24.43
N CYS A 59 -1.84 -14.35 -25.04
CA CYS A 59 -3.28 -14.48 -25.20
C CYS A 59 -3.68 -14.44 -26.66
N PRO A 60 -3.72 -15.59 -27.34
CA PRO A 60 -4.07 -15.65 -28.78
C PRO A 60 -5.49 -15.15 -29.08
N THR A 61 -6.30 -14.94 -28.04
CA THR A 61 -7.68 -14.43 -28.18
C THR A 61 -7.79 -12.91 -27.96
N GLY A 62 -6.68 -12.22 -27.65
CA GLY A 62 -6.68 -10.78 -27.38
C GLY A 62 -7.48 -10.39 -26.11
N ALA A 63 -7.65 -11.30 -25.17
CA ALA A 63 -8.43 -11.05 -23.95
C ALA A 63 -7.67 -10.22 -22.91
N LEU A 64 -6.35 -10.12 -23.02
CA LEU A 64 -5.51 -9.33 -22.12
C LEU A 64 -5.33 -7.93 -22.75
N MET A 65 -5.65 -6.91 -21.97
CA MET A 65 -5.61 -5.52 -22.39
C MET A 65 -4.58 -4.70 -21.62
N PRO A 66 -3.98 -3.65 -22.23
CA PRO A 66 -3.12 -2.73 -21.52
C PRO A 66 -3.89 -2.00 -20.41
N PRO A 67 -3.21 -1.56 -19.33
CA PRO A 67 -3.82 -0.79 -18.27
C PRO A 67 -4.47 0.49 -18.80
N GLN A 68 -5.64 0.81 -18.29
CA GLN A 68 -6.30 2.08 -18.58
C GLN A 68 -5.73 3.17 -17.67
N LEU A 69 -5.24 4.26 -18.26
CA LEU A 69 -4.56 5.32 -17.53
C LEU A 69 -5.44 6.54 -17.24
N ALA A 70 -6.74 6.47 -17.56
CA ALA A 70 -7.68 7.53 -17.20
C ALA A 70 -8.02 7.51 -15.71
N TRP A 71 -8.15 8.70 -15.13
CA TRP A 71 -8.62 8.84 -13.75
C TRP A 71 -10.12 8.47 -13.65
N PRO A 72 -10.58 7.82 -12.58
CA PRO A 72 -9.84 7.34 -11.39
C PRO A 72 -9.14 5.99 -11.57
N ARG A 73 -9.41 5.27 -12.67
CA ARG A 73 -8.91 3.92 -12.92
C ARG A 73 -7.37 3.83 -12.96
N SER A 74 -6.69 4.89 -13.35
CA SER A 74 -5.23 4.97 -13.31
C SER A 74 -4.63 4.66 -11.93
N LEU A 75 -5.39 4.86 -10.83
CA LEU A 75 -4.97 4.48 -9.49
C LEU A 75 -4.71 2.99 -9.35
N ARG A 76 -5.43 2.14 -10.08
CA ARG A 76 -5.22 0.69 -10.02
C ARG A 76 -3.78 0.33 -10.36
N ALA A 77 -3.26 0.88 -11.45
CA ALA A 77 -1.88 0.65 -11.86
C ALA A 77 -0.89 1.25 -10.86
N VAL A 78 -1.15 2.46 -10.37
CA VAL A 78 -0.27 3.15 -9.41
C VAL A 78 -0.08 2.33 -8.13
N PHE A 79 -1.13 1.71 -7.59
CA PHE A 79 -1.07 0.90 -6.37
C PHE A 79 -0.73 -0.58 -6.61
N SER A 80 -0.75 -1.04 -7.86
CA SER A 80 -0.61 -2.48 -8.14
C SER A 80 0.61 -2.83 -8.98
N ASP A 81 1.11 -1.89 -9.77
CA ASP A 81 2.27 -2.09 -10.61
C ASP A 81 3.56 -1.67 -9.88
N PRO A 82 4.43 -2.62 -9.50
CA PRO A 82 5.62 -2.31 -8.70
C PRO A 82 6.69 -1.47 -9.43
N THR A 83 6.52 -1.23 -10.73
CA THR A 83 7.46 -0.39 -11.51
C THR A 83 7.02 1.06 -11.61
N ILE A 84 5.80 1.37 -11.18
CA ILE A 84 5.27 2.73 -11.14
C ILE A 84 5.62 3.35 -9.79
N LYS A 85 6.18 4.56 -9.82
CA LYS A 85 6.35 5.37 -8.61
C LYS A 85 5.06 6.12 -8.33
N HIS A 86 4.69 6.18 -7.06
CA HIS A 86 3.54 6.95 -6.64
C HIS A 86 3.74 8.44 -6.91
N PRO A 87 2.83 9.09 -7.62
CA PRO A 87 2.95 10.53 -7.93
C PRO A 87 2.99 11.40 -6.67
N SER A 88 2.28 10.98 -5.62
CA SER A 88 2.18 11.74 -4.37
C SER A 88 3.41 11.67 -3.48
N THR A 89 4.16 10.55 -3.52
CA THR A 89 5.29 10.32 -2.60
C THR A 89 6.63 10.14 -3.33
N GLY A 90 6.62 9.86 -4.63
CA GLY A 90 7.81 9.52 -5.40
C GLY A 90 8.38 8.12 -5.11
N VAL A 91 7.76 7.37 -4.20
CA VAL A 91 8.24 6.05 -3.75
C VAL A 91 7.63 4.95 -4.64
N GLY A 92 8.42 3.95 -4.98
CA GLY A 92 7.98 2.79 -5.74
C GLY A 92 7.21 1.77 -4.90
N GLY A 93 6.70 0.73 -5.55
CA GLY A 93 5.96 -0.33 -4.88
C GLY A 93 4.61 0.15 -4.35
N ARG A 94 4.42 0.14 -3.05
CA ARG A 94 3.18 0.62 -2.41
C ARG A 94 3.19 2.10 -2.06
N GLY A 95 4.24 2.83 -2.49
CA GLY A 95 4.33 4.28 -2.36
C GLY A 95 4.63 4.79 -0.95
N THR A 96 5.06 3.94 -0.05
CA THR A 96 5.43 4.29 1.32
C THR A 96 6.80 3.74 1.70
N GLU A 97 7.53 4.45 2.54
CA GLU A 97 8.81 4.01 3.12
C GLU A 97 8.62 2.87 4.14
N GLU A 98 7.39 2.50 4.43
CA GLU A 98 7.02 1.48 5.40
C GLU A 98 7.66 1.70 6.78
N ILE A 99 7.01 2.53 7.58
CA ILE A 99 7.38 2.84 8.97
C ILE A 99 7.73 1.59 9.81
N LYS A 100 7.08 0.47 9.51
CA LYS A 100 7.33 -0.83 10.15
C LYS A 100 8.71 -1.42 9.83
N SER A 101 9.36 -0.96 8.79
CA SER A 101 10.64 -1.53 8.35
C SER A 101 11.82 -0.78 8.92
N ASN A 102 11.77 0.53 8.85
CA ASN A 102 12.81 1.40 9.38
C ASN A 102 12.29 2.85 9.40
N ASP A 103 12.19 3.46 10.56
CA ASP A 103 11.81 4.87 10.68
C ASP A 103 13.02 5.78 10.42
N VAL A 104 13.57 5.73 9.20
CA VAL A 104 14.74 6.53 8.79
C VAL A 104 14.48 8.01 8.93
N SER A 105 13.26 8.43 8.63
CA SER A 105 12.83 9.84 8.70
C SER A 105 12.55 10.33 10.12
N GLY A 106 12.61 9.45 11.14
CA GLY A 106 12.42 9.82 12.53
C GLY A 106 11.01 10.31 12.85
N ARG A 107 10.00 9.76 12.21
CA ARG A 107 8.59 10.13 12.40
C ARG A 107 8.04 9.75 13.77
N LEU A 108 8.60 8.69 14.37
CA LEU A 108 8.22 8.21 15.70
C LEU A 108 9.16 8.77 16.78
N ARG A 109 8.58 9.41 17.75
CA ARG A 109 9.26 9.88 18.96
C ARG A 109 9.12 8.83 20.08
N ALA A 110 9.87 9.01 21.17
CA ALA A 110 9.63 8.21 22.37
C ALA A 110 8.19 8.39 22.84
N GLY A 111 7.51 7.28 23.10
CA GLY A 111 6.09 7.26 23.44
C GLY A 111 5.13 7.16 22.26
N ASP A 112 5.56 7.48 21.05
CA ASP A 112 4.75 7.26 19.85
C ASP A 112 4.71 5.77 19.48
N ILE A 113 3.55 5.34 19.03
CA ILE A 113 3.32 4.03 18.43
C ILE A 113 2.89 4.23 16.98
N GLY A 114 3.69 3.73 16.05
CA GLY A 114 3.35 3.68 14.63
C GLY A 114 2.56 2.43 14.29
N LEU A 115 1.53 2.60 13.48
CA LEU A 115 0.75 1.50 12.93
C LEU A 115 0.81 1.54 11.40
N VAL A 116 0.92 0.35 10.83
CA VAL A 116 0.84 0.08 9.41
C VAL A 116 -0.27 -0.93 9.20
N VAL A 117 -1.31 -0.55 8.49
CA VAL A 117 -2.45 -1.40 8.19
C VAL A 117 -2.49 -1.64 6.69
N GLU A 118 -2.09 -2.84 6.29
CA GLU A 118 -2.08 -3.27 4.90
C GLU A 118 -3.36 -4.04 4.58
N LEU A 119 -4.05 -3.65 3.51
CA LEU A 119 -5.23 -4.32 2.99
C LEU A 119 -4.93 -4.96 1.64
N GLY A 120 -5.56 -6.12 1.36
CA GLY A 120 -5.55 -6.77 0.05
C GLY A 120 -4.54 -7.90 -0.12
N ARG A 121 -3.56 -8.07 0.75
CA ARG A 121 -2.60 -9.18 0.71
C ARG A 121 -2.92 -10.25 1.76
N PRO A 122 -2.68 -11.53 1.42
CA PRO A 122 -2.22 -12.05 0.14
C PRO A 122 -3.38 -12.23 -0.86
N GLY A 123 -3.17 -11.75 -2.10
CA GLY A 123 -3.88 -12.22 -3.30
C GLY A 123 -5.36 -11.89 -3.48
N LEU A 124 -6.02 -11.17 -2.56
CA LEU A 124 -7.43 -10.79 -2.70
C LEU A 124 -7.62 -9.44 -3.39
N GLY A 125 -6.67 -8.52 -3.21
CA GLY A 125 -6.87 -7.11 -3.54
C GLY A 125 -7.81 -6.43 -2.56
N THR A 126 -7.97 -5.12 -2.70
CA THR A 126 -8.87 -4.32 -1.87
C THR A 126 -9.51 -3.22 -2.71
N ARG A 127 -10.73 -2.82 -2.36
CA ARG A 127 -11.35 -1.60 -2.89
C ARG A 127 -11.10 -0.43 -1.95
N PHE A 128 -11.07 0.78 -2.49
CA PHE A 128 -10.88 1.97 -1.65
C PHE A 128 -12.04 2.17 -0.67
N ARG A 129 -13.22 1.63 -0.90
CA ARG A 129 -14.30 1.62 0.10
C ARG A 129 -13.93 0.83 1.35
N ASP A 130 -13.24 -0.30 1.23
CA ASP A 130 -12.76 -1.06 2.38
C ASP A 130 -11.66 -0.29 3.12
N LEU A 131 -10.76 0.36 2.37
CA LEU A 131 -9.75 1.26 2.94
C LEU A 131 -10.40 2.42 3.70
N GLN A 132 -11.44 3.05 3.16
CA GLN A 132 -12.18 4.10 3.85
C GLN A 132 -12.80 3.59 5.15
N THR A 133 -13.46 2.44 5.11
CA THR A 133 -14.07 1.85 6.31
C THR A 133 -13.04 1.66 7.42
N VAL A 134 -11.85 1.15 7.08
CA VAL A 134 -10.75 0.99 8.05
C VAL A 134 -10.21 2.35 8.50
N ALA A 135 -9.98 3.29 7.58
CA ALA A 135 -9.47 4.62 7.91
C ALA A 135 -10.41 5.37 8.86
N GLN A 136 -11.72 5.31 8.62
CA GLN A 136 -12.73 5.92 9.49
C GLN A 136 -12.76 5.29 10.88
N ALA A 137 -12.64 3.97 10.98
CA ALA A 137 -12.55 3.30 12.28
C ALA A 137 -11.29 3.70 13.06
N LEU A 138 -10.15 3.86 12.36
CA LEU A 138 -8.91 4.34 12.95
C LEU A 138 -8.99 5.80 13.36
N ALA A 139 -9.58 6.68 12.52
CA ALA A 139 -9.80 8.08 12.84
C ALA A 139 -10.67 8.24 14.10
N ALA A 140 -11.76 7.46 14.20
CA ALA A 140 -12.63 7.45 15.38
C ALA A 140 -11.90 6.98 16.65
N ALA A 141 -10.86 6.15 16.52
CA ALA A 141 -9.98 5.74 17.62
C ALA A 141 -8.84 6.75 17.89
N GLY A 142 -8.86 7.94 17.28
CA GLY A 142 -7.97 9.05 17.60
C GLY A 142 -6.56 8.96 17.01
N VAL A 143 -6.33 8.13 15.98
CA VAL A 143 -5.03 8.07 15.31
C VAL A 143 -4.74 9.33 14.49
N ARG A 144 -3.45 9.55 14.23
CA ARG A 144 -2.99 10.58 13.28
C ARG A 144 -2.42 9.89 12.05
N PHE A 145 -3.00 10.13 10.88
CA PHE A 145 -2.49 9.58 9.62
C PHE A 145 -1.16 10.20 9.23
N GLU A 146 -0.30 9.37 8.62
CA GLU A 146 0.96 9.82 8.04
C GLU A 146 0.68 10.66 6.80
N ALA A 147 1.16 11.91 6.82
CA ALA A 147 0.91 12.85 5.73
C ALA A 147 1.56 12.39 4.41
N ASN A 148 2.76 11.81 4.48
CA ASN A 148 3.48 11.31 3.29
C ASN A 148 3.10 9.86 2.99
N ASN A 149 1.81 9.58 2.83
CA ASN A 149 1.28 8.27 2.50
C ASN A 149 0.27 8.39 1.34
N PRO A 150 0.34 7.51 0.32
CA PRO A 150 -0.54 7.58 -0.85
C PRO A 150 -2.04 7.52 -0.52
N VAL A 151 -2.43 6.76 0.50
CA VAL A 151 -3.84 6.68 0.90
C VAL A 151 -4.28 7.98 1.57
N THR A 152 -3.43 8.59 2.40
CA THR A 152 -3.71 9.88 3.03
C THR A 152 -3.90 10.98 1.99
N HIS A 153 -3.11 10.97 0.91
CA HIS A 153 -3.29 11.92 -0.20
C HIS A 153 -4.62 11.77 -0.95
N LEU A 154 -5.28 10.64 -0.82
CA LEU A 154 -6.62 10.41 -1.39
C LEU A 154 -7.75 10.76 -0.41
N MET A 155 -7.43 11.14 0.83
CA MET A 155 -8.44 11.58 1.80
C MET A 155 -8.93 12.97 1.46
N SER A 156 -10.23 13.15 1.35
CA SER A 156 -10.89 14.46 1.30
C SER A 156 -10.96 15.09 2.69
N ASP A 157 -10.98 14.25 3.73
CA ASP A 157 -10.93 14.67 5.13
C ASP A 157 -10.10 13.68 5.96
N PRO A 158 -8.81 13.98 6.21
CA PRO A 158 -7.97 13.13 7.04
C PRO A 158 -8.41 13.04 8.51
N ALA A 159 -9.16 14.01 9.03
CA ALA A 159 -9.61 13.99 10.42
C ALA A 159 -10.65 12.88 10.66
N SER A 160 -11.48 12.60 9.69
CA SER A 160 -12.48 11.52 9.72
C SER A 160 -12.03 10.25 9.01
N GLY A 161 -10.91 10.27 8.27
CA GLY A 161 -10.49 9.15 7.43
C GLY A 161 -11.32 8.98 6.15
N THR A 162 -12.04 10.03 5.72
CA THR A 162 -12.90 10.00 4.54
C THR A 162 -12.09 10.17 3.27
N LEU A 163 -12.20 9.22 2.35
CA LEU A 163 -11.58 9.27 1.03
C LEU A 163 -12.44 10.05 0.02
N ARG A 164 -11.84 10.42 -1.08
CA ARG A 164 -12.56 11.00 -2.22
C ARG A 164 -13.58 10.01 -2.75
N ALA A 165 -14.79 10.49 -3.04
CA ALA A 165 -15.89 9.63 -3.49
C ALA A 165 -15.64 8.95 -4.86
N ASP A 166 -14.89 9.62 -5.75
CA ASP A 166 -14.61 9.15 -7.10
C ASP A 166 -13.65 7.94 -7.15
N VAL A 167 -12.96 7.62 -6.04
CA VAL A 167 -12.00 6.50 -6.01
C VAL A 167 -12.54 5.24 -5.31
N LEU A 168 -13.66 5.32 -4.61
CA LEU A 168 -14.12 4.27 -3.70
C LEU A 168 -14.33 2.90 -4.37
N ASP A 169 -14.72 2.89 -5.63
CA ASP A 169 -14.98 1.66 -6.39
C ASP A 169 -13.73 1.07 -7.04
N GLU A 170 -12.62 1.83 -7.06
CA GLU A 170 -11.39 1.34 -7.62
C GLU A 170 -10.79 0.19 -6.80
N LYS A 171 -10.35 -0.85 -7.50
CA LYS A 171 -9.74 -2.04 -6.90
C LYS A 171 -8.23 -2.05 -7.15
N VAL A 172 -7.46 -2.26 -6.09
CA VAL A 172 -6.00 -2.32 -6.14
C VAL A 172 -5.48 -3.63 -5.55
N MET A 173 -4.24 -4.00 -5.86
CA MET A 173 -3.63 -5.22 -5.34
C MET A 173 -3.44 -5.15 -3.83
N SER A 174 -2.96 -4.04 -3.35
CA SER A 174 -2.87 -3.74 -1.92
C SER A 174 -2.64 -2.24 -1.71
N ALA A 175 -3.05 -1.75 -0.55
CA ALA A 175 -2.73 -0.41 -0.10
C ALA A 175 -2.39 -0.42 1.39
N ILE A 176 -1.64 0.57 1.82
CA ILE A 176 -1.16 0.68 3.19
C ILE A 176 -1.65 2.00 3.78
N ILE A 177 -2.35 1.90 4.91
CA ILE A 177 -2.63 3.02 5.78
C ILE A 177 -1.52 3.08 6.82
N GLU A 178 -0.85 4.20 6.93
CA GLU A 178 0.12 4.47 7.99
C GLU A 178 -0.42 5.55 8.92
N CYS A 179 -0.34 5.30 10.20
CA CYS A 179 -0.79 6.23 11.21
C CYS A 179 0.02 6.06 12.50
N ARG A 180 -0.16 6.98 13.42
CA ARG A 180 0.44 6.92 14.75
C ARG A 180 -0.58 7.20 15.83
N THR A 181 -0.33 6.61 16.98
CA THR A 181 -1.03 6.84 18.25
C THR A 181 0.02 6.87 19.37
N ASP A 182 -0.40 6.86 20.59
CA ASP A 182 0.45 6.68 21.76
C ASP A 182 0.16 5.34 22.47
N ARG A 183 0.96 5.03 23.49
CA ARG A 183 0.83 3.78 24.24
C ARG A 183 -0.53 3.65 24.95
N ALA A 184 -1.09 4.75 25.44
CA ALA A 184 -2.33 4.71 26.20
C ALA A 184 -3.53 4.40 25.32
N HIS A 185 -3.56 4.91 24.08
CA HIS A 185 -4.65 4.71 23.13
C HIS A 185 -4.48 3.45 22.25
N LEU A 186 -3.31 2.82 22.26
CA LEU A 186 -3.06 1.62 21.44
C LEU A 186 -4.10 0.51 21.63
N PRO A 187 -4.55 0.15 22.85
CA PRO A 187 -5.56 -0.88 23.04
C PRO A 187 -6.89 -0.58 22.34
N GLU A 188 -7.32 0.68 22.34
CA GLU A 188 -8.54 1.12 21.67
C GLU A 188 -8.41 1.02 20.14
N VAL A 189 -7.26 1.43 19.60
CA VAL A 189 -6.97 1.33 18.17
C VAL A 189 -6.95 -0.12 17.71
N LEU A 190 -6.33 -1.02 18.47
CA LEU A 190 -6.31 -2.45 18.16
C LEU A 190 -7.71 -3.07 18.24
N ALA A 191 -8.52 -2.67 19.22
CA ALA A 191 -9.91 -3.10 19.31
C ALA A 191 -10.75 -2.60 18.12
N ALA A 192 -10.53 -1.36 17.66
CA ALA A 192 -11.17 -0.82 16.46
C ALA A 192 -10.78 -1.61 15.21
N LEU A 193 -9.49 -1.92 15.02
CA LEU A 193 -9.02 -2.77 13.92
C LEU A 193 -9.67 -4.15 13.93
N ARG A 194 -9.78 -4.78 15.09
CA ARG A 194 -10.41 -6.10 15.22
C ARG A 194 -11.89 -6.07 14.84
N ARG A 195 -12.60 -5.03 15.27
CA ARG A 195 -14.02 -4.86 14.92
C ARG A 195 -14.22 -4.62 13.43
N VAL A 196 -13.44 -3.70 12.85
CA VAL A 196 -13.61 -3.33 11.44
C VAL A 196 -13.19 -4.44 10.49
N ALA A 197 -12.25 -5.30 10.87
CA ALA A 197 -11.81 -6.43 10.06
C ALA A 197 -12.97 -7.39 9.69
N ALA A 198 -14.01 -7.48 10.53
CA ALA A 198 -15.18 -8.32 10.27
C ALA A 198 -16.18 -7.67 9.29
N SER A 199 -16.05 -6.38 9.00
CA SER A 199 -17.00 -5.61 8.16
C SER A 199 -16.52 -5.33 6.74
N ILE A 200 -15.31 -5.76 6.38
CA ILE A 200 -14.72 -5.53 5.06
C ILE A 200 -14.64 -6.81 4.25
N SER A 201 -14.52 -6.64 2.92
CA SER A 201 -14.50 -7.76 1.96
C SER A 201 -13.09 -8.23 1.59
N THR A 202 -12.08 -7.87 2.38
CA THR A 202 -10.69 -8.18 2.11
C THR A 202 -9.95 -8.60 3.38
N VAL A 203 -8.66 -8.89 3.27
CA VAL A 203 -7.79 -9.24 4.39
C VAL A 203 -7.02 -8.03 4.90
N ILE A 204 -6.77 -8.00 6.21
CA ILE A 204 -5.93 -7.02 6.87
C ILE A 204 -4.68 -7.71 7.44
N SER A 205 -3.55 -7.04 7.29
CA SER A 205 -2.32 -7.32 8.02
C SER A 205 -1.90 -6.04 8.74
N ALA A 206 -1.68 -6.13 10.04
CA ALA A 206 -1.25 -4.98 10.84
C ALA A 206 0.19 -5.15 11.32
N GLY A 207 0.94 -4.06 11.32
CA GLY A 207 2.26 -3.96 11.93
C GLY A 207 2.28 -2.82 12.95
N VAL A 208 2.97 -3.05 14.06
CA VAL A 208 3.17 -2.05 15.11
C VAL A 208 4.65 -1.74 15.21
N SER A 209 5.02 -0.49 15.35
CA SER A 209 6.38 -0.03 15.51
C SER A 209 6.47 1.01 16.63
N ALA A 210 7.57 0.97 17.38
CA ALA A 210 7.86 1.92 18.43
C ALA A 210 9.38 1.99 18.65
N ARG A 211 9.85 3.03 19.32
CA ARG A 211 11.19 3.04 19.89
C ARG A 211 11.22 2.17 21.13
N CYS A 212 12.23 1.31 21.21
CA CYS A 212 12.49 0.53 22.40
C CYS A 212 12.86 1.44 23.58
N GLY A 213 12.55 1.01 24.78
CA GLY A 213 13.04 1.61 26.02
C GLY A 213 14.56 1.48 26.17
N PRO A 214 15.16 2.17 27.16
CA PRO A 214 16.61 2.17 27.38
C PRO A 214 17.22 0.78 27.59
N ASN A 215 16.46 -0.16 28.15
CA ASN A 215 16.88 -1.53 28.40
C ASN A 215 16.43 -2.50 27.29
N GLY A 216 15.95 -1.99 26.15
CA GLY A 216 15.47 -2.78 25.03
C GLY A 216 14.02 -3.25 25.15
N GLU A 217 13.23 -2.72 26.10
CA GLU A 217 11.82 -3.08 26.24
C GLU A 217 11.03 -2.64 25.01
N VAL A 218 10.13 -3.51 24.56
CA VAL A 218 9.23 -3.24 23.45
C VAL A 218 7.88 -2.78 23.99
N PRO A 219 7.50 -1.51 23.84
CA PRO A 219 6.42 -0.91 24.64
C PRO A 219 5.00 -1.33 24.23
N TYR A 220 4.83 -2.09 23.15
CA TYR A 220 3.52 -2.48 22.63
C TYR A 220 3.14 -3.95 22.84
N VAL A 221 4.05 -4.80 23.32
CA VAL A 221 3.83 -6.26 23.39
C VAL A 221 2.59 -6.60 24.22
N GLU A 222 2.54 -6.11 25.45
CA GLU A 222 1.43 -6.35 26.38
C GLU A 222 0.07 -5.89 25.81
N ALA A 223 0.05 -4.71 25.17
CA ALA A 223 -1.18 -4.17 24.59
C ALA A 223 -1.66 -5.00 23.38
N VAL A 224 -0.73 -5.49 22.55
CA VAL A 224 -1.06 -6.31 21.36
C VAL A 224 -1.60 -7.68 21.79
N GLU A 225 -0.94 -8.34 22.75
CA GLU A 225 -1.37 -9.64 23.29
C GLU A 225 -2.68 -9.51 24.07
N GLY A 226 -2.82 -8.47 24.89
CA GLY A 226 -4.04 -8.17 25.64
C GLY A 226 -5.23 -7.87 24.74
N ALA A 227 -5.01 -7.34 23.54
CA ALA A 227 -6.05 -7.16 22.52
C ALA A 227 -6.36 -8.45 21.74
N GLY A 228 -5.69 -9.58 22.08
CA GLY A 228 -5.90 -10.89 21.47
C GLY A 228 -5.29 -11.03 20.08
N PHE A 229 -4.25 -10.28 19.76
CA PHE A 229 -3.41 -10.48 18.58
C PHE A 229 -2.17 -11.30 18.92
N ALA A 230 -1.74 -12.14 18.00
CA ALA A 230 -0.48 -12.85 18.10
C ALA A 230 0.64 -12.03 17.45
N LEU A 231 1.76 -11.89 18.13
CA LEU A 231 2.96 -11.29 17.54
C LEU A 231 3.69 -12.33 16.67
N SER A 232 4.11 -11.92 15.49
CA SER A 232 4.95 -12.76 14.63
C SER A 232 6.35 -12.90 15.23
N LEU A 233 6.84 -14.13 15.31
CA LEU A 233 8.22 -14.43 15.74
C LEU A 233 9.29 -13.80 14.80
N ASN A 234 8.93 -13.52 13.58
CA ASN A 234 9.81 -12.94 12.56
C ASN A 234 9.63 -11.43 12.42
N ALA A 235 9.14 -10.75 13.44
CA ALA A 235 9.06 -9.29 13.44
C ALA A 235 10.44 -8.68 13.19
N LYS A 236 10.52 -7.68 12.31
CA LYS A 236 11.78 -6.99 12.03
C LYS A 236 12.19 -6.18 13.26
N THR A 237 13.38 -6.43 13.77
CA THR A 237 14.04 -5.54 14.71
C THR A 237 15.17 -4.82 13.97
N ASN A 238 15.04 -3.52 13.79
CA ASN A 238 16.09 -2.70 13.20
C ASN A 238 17.02 -2.20 14.32
N LEU A 239 18.21 -2.75 14.38
CA LEU A 239 19.25 -2.35 15.32
C LEU A 239 20.20 -1.37 14.62
N GLY A 240 19.98 -0.08 14.81
CA GLY A 240 20.95 0.95 14.44
C GLY A 240 21.24 1.14 12.94
N LEU A 241 20.38 0.67 12.05
CA LEU A 241 20.55 0.78 10.60
C LEU A 241 20.15 2.14 10.04
N GLY A 242 19.57 3.01 10.83
CA GLY A 242 19.19 4.37 10.44
C GLY A 242 19.57 5.35 11.53
N ARG A 243 20.03 6.54 11.14
CA ARG A 243 20.13 7.66 12.07
C ARG A 243 18.74 8.28 12.17
N PRO A 244 18.11 8.30 13.36
CA PRO A 244 16.86 9.03 13.50
C PRO A 244 17.13 10.51 13.21
N LEU A 245 16.32 11.12 12.36
CA LEU A 245 16.38 12.57 12.12
C LEU A 245 16.01 13.38 13.37
N PHE A 246 15.43 12.69 14.35
CA PHE A 246 15.03 13.26 15.60
C PHE A 246 15.86 12.67 16.76
N VAL A 247 16.62 13.54 17.43
CA VAL A 247 17.36 13.19 18.66
C VAL A 247 16.67 13.92 19.81
N GLU A 248 16.26 13.18 20.85
CA GLU A 248 15.68 13.78 22.06
C GLU A 248 16.69 14.74 22.70
N GLY A 249 16.27 15.98 22.96
CA GLY A 249 17.10 17.00 23.58
C GLY A 249 17.84 17.92 22.61
N ALA A 250 17.85 17.66 21.32
CA ALA A 250 18.28 18.65 20.33
C ALA A 250 17.14 19.64 20.09
N GLY A 251 17.38 20.93 20.35
CA GLY A 251 16.44 22.00 20.05
C GLY A 251 16.02 21.96 18.57
N ALA A 252 14.80 22.36 18.27
CA ALA A 252 14.28 22.41 16.92
C ALA A 252 15.19 23.32 16.05
N GLY A 253 16.16 22.75 15.36
CA GLY A 253 17.04 23.53 14.50
C GLY A 253 18.35 22.87 14.03
N GLU A 254 18.79 21.79 14.64
CA GLU A 254 20.05 21.17 14.22
C GLU A 254 19.80 19.80 13.56
N VAL A 255 19.82 19.78 12.24
CA VAL A 255 20.02 18.55 11.46
C VAL A 255 21.54 18.33 11.39
N PRO A 256 22.11 17.28 12.00
CA PRO A 256 23.53 16.97 11.81
C PRO A 256 23.81 16.66 10.35
N ALA A 257 24.86 17.25 9.81
CA ALA A 257 25.35 17.06 8.46
C ALA A 257 25.79 15.59 8.17
#